data_690f49f712d17f73a4974c5374bc86ee
#
_entry.id   690f49f712d17f73a4974c5374bc86ee
#
_cell.length_a   1.000
_cell.length_b   1.000
_cell.length_c   1.000
_cell.angle_alpha   90.00
_cell.angle_beta   90.00
_cell.angle_gamma   90.00
#
_symmetry.space_group_name_H-M   'P 1'
#
loop_
_entity.id
_entity.type
_entity.pdbx_description
1 polymer ?
#
loop_
_entity_poly.entity_id
_entity_poly.type
_entity_poly.pdbx_seq_one_letter_code
_entity_poly.pdbx_strand_id
1 'polypeptide(L)'
;KKEIEIAILQPNIDPYYNKYKKSNEELFELIINQSKDYISQNTKYLILPEGYFDSGLGIDLNFINNSKLKSRIDKFLNQYKNLNLVVGAQSYKIYPESKNPPTNTSNRISDGRWVDIYNSAFQFSNDNESQFYHKSKLVVGVEFMPYKKLLEPIIGEFLLDFGGTIATRGIQNYRTNFNSKENIIVAPIICYESIYGSFVTEYVRNGAQLLVIISNDAWWGDTEGHRQLLSYSKLRAIENRRAIARSANTGISSFIDKNGKIIEKIRYNRNGIIVRNIGLENKITFYAKYGDYIARIALLMFILNVLFLFKNFLIKK
;
A
#
# COMPACT_ATOMS: atom_id res chain seq x y z
N LYS A 1 4.38 -12.39 24.61
CA LYS A 1 4.45 -11.65 23.31
C LYS A 1 3.63 -10.40 23.45
N LYS A 2 4.15 -9.27 22.96
CA LYS A 2 3.37 -8.02 22.97
C LYS A 2 2.24 -8.15 21.93
N GLU A 3 1.01 -7.96 22.37
CA GLU A 3 -0.17 -7.87 21.50
C GLU A 3 -0.71 -6.46 21.51
N ILE A 4 -1.31 -6.04 20.42
CA ILE A 4 -1.94 -4.73 20.27
C ILE A 4 -3.32 -4.86 19.64
N GLU A 5 -4.24 -4.04 20.08
CA GLU A 5 -5.57 -3.95 19.50
C GLU A 5 -5.53 -3.11 18.22
N ILE A 6 -6.09 -3.65 17.15
CA ILE A 6 -6.15 -3.04 15.82
C ILE A 6 -7.58 -3.09 15.32
N ALA A 7 -8.06 -1.99 14.76
CA ALA A 7 -9.30 -1.89 14.01
C ALA A 7 -8.99 -1.80 12.50
N ILE A 8 -9.73 -2.56 11.69
CA ILE A 8 -9.68 -2.49 10.23
C ILE A 8 -11.05 -2.09 9.73
N LEU A 9 -11.12 -1.00 8.98
CA LEU A 9 -12.35 -0.54 8.34
C LEU A 9 -12.36 -0.94 6.86
N GLN A 10 -13.47 -1.53 6.41
CA GLN A 10 -13.82 -1.76 5.00
C GLN A 10 -15.00 -0.84 4.67
N PRO A 11 -14.77 0.32 4.03
CA PRO A 11 -15.81 1.31 3.82
C PRO A 11 -16.77 0.95 2.69
N ASN A 12 -16.36 0.10 1.76
CA ASN A 12 -17.12 -0.32 0.59
C ASN A 12 -17.70 0.87 -0.22
N ILE A 13 -16.85 1.84 -0.50
CA ILE A 13 -17.23 3.01 -1.30
C ILE A 13 -17.03 2.69 -2.78
N ASP A 14 -18.06 2.98 -3.59
CA ASP A 14 -17.97 2.85 -5.05
C ASP A 14 -16.82 3.74 -5.59
N PRO A 15 -15.80 3.14 -6.24
CA PRO A 15 -14.63 3.86 -6.72
C PRO A 15 -14.93 4.73 -7.95
N TYR A 16 -16.04 4.51 -8.68
CA TYR A 16 -16.32 5.17 -9.95
C TYR A 16 -17.17 6.43 -9.81
N TYR A 17 -18.19 6.44 -8.94
CA TYR A 17 -19.18 7.52 -8.91
C TYR A 17 -19.22 8.31 -7.61
N ASN A 18 -19.17 7.65 -6.47
CA ASN A 18 -19.46 8.29 -5.19
C ASN A 18 -18.24 8.89 -4.49
N LYS A 19 -17.06 8.33 -4.75
CA LYS A 19 -15.82 8.71 -4.09
C LYS A 19 -15.37 10.14 -4.47
N TYR A 20 -15.40 10.45 -5.76
CA TYR A 20 -14.90 11.73 -6.31
C TYR A 20 -15.82 12.91 -6.06
N LYS A 21 -17.04 12.70 -5.54
CA LYS A 21 -17.99 13.76 -5.21
C LYS A 21 -17.80 14.34 -3.81
N LYS A 22 -17.01 13.69 -2.96
CA LYS A 22 -16.79 14.07 -1.55
C LYS A 22 -15.41 14.67 -1.38
N SER A 23 -15.31 15.70 -0.53
CA SER A 23 -14.01 16.21 -0.07
C SER A 23 -13.33 15.19 0.85
N ASN A 24 -12.00 15.32 1.02
CA ASN A 24 -11.26 14.47 1.96
C ASN A 24 -11.76 14.64 3.41
N GLU A 25 -12.22 15.83 3.76
CA GLU A 25 -12.83 16.11 5.06
C GLU A 25 -14.16 15.37 5.25
N GLU A 26 -15.01 15.33 4.23
CA GLU A 26 -16.28 14.57 4.27
C GLU A 26 -16.02 13.06 4.32
N LEU A 27 -15.02 12.57 3.59
CA LEU A 27 -14.58 11.18 3.69
C LEU A 27 -14.07 10.86 5.10
N PHE A 28 -13.38 11.80 5.75
CA PHE A 28 -12.93 11.61 7.13
C PHE A 28 -14.07 11.54 8.14
N GLU A 29 -15.12 12.36 7.98
CA GLU A 29 -16.33 12.25 8.83
C GLU A 29 -17.01 10.87 8.70
N LEU A 30 -16.98 10.26 7.50
CA LEU A 30 -17.47 8.88 7.34
C LEU A 30 -16.64 7.87 8.16
N ILE A 31 -15.32 8.06 8.22
CA ILE A 31 -14.45 7.21 9.06
C ILE A 31 -14.88 7.31 10.53
N ILE A 32 -15.01 8.53 11.04
CA ILE A 32 -15.41 8.77 12.44
C ILE A 32 -16.73 8.06 12.72
N ASN A 33 -17.74 8.29 11.87
CA ASN A 33 -19.07 7.73 12.09
C ASN A 33 -19.11 6.21 12.04
N GLN A 34 -18.25 5.58 11.20
CA GLN A 34 -18.19 4.13 11.08
C GLN A 34 -17.34 3.47 12.16
N SER A 35 -16.34 4.17 12.73
CA SER A 35 -15.35 3.57 13.61
C SER A 35 -15.55 3.89 15.10
N LYS A 36 -16.19 5.01 15.46
CA LYS A 36 -16.26 5.52 16.84
C LYS A 36 -16.80 4.52 17.88
N ASP A 37 -17.75 3.66 17.46
CA ASP A 37 -18.39 2.69 18.36
C ASP A 37 -17.58 1.38 18.49
N TYR A 38 -16.51 1.22 17.72
CA TYR A 38 -15.68 0.02 17.66
C TYR A 38 -14.27 0.22 18.22
N ILE A 39 -13.76 1.45 18.21
CA ILE A 39 -12.43 1.79 18.71
C ILE A 39 -12.51 2.25 20.18
N SER A 40 -11.48 1.91 20.93
CA SER A 40 -11.36 2.22 22.36
C SER A 40 -10.03 2.91 22.68
N GLN A 41 -9.82 3.26 23.95
CA GLN A 41 -8.52 3.77 24.45
C GLN A 41 -7.38 2.75 24.30
N ASN A 42 -7.71 1.46 24.11
CA ASN A 42 -6.74 0.40 23.92
C ASN A 42 -6.35 0.21 22.44
N THR A 43 -7.17 0.71 21.50
CA THR A 43 -6.93 0.59 20.08
C THR A 43 -5.68 1.38 19.67
N LYS A 44 -4.69 0.69 19.08
CA LYS A 44 -3.41 1.29 18.66
C LYS A 44 -3.39 1.73 17.22
N TYR A 45 -4.16 1.06 16.37
CA TYR A 45 -4.25 1.36 14.95
C TYR A 45 -5.70 1.28 14.46
N LEU A 46 -6.09 2.29 13.68
CA LEU A 46 -7.23 2.25 12.78
C LEU A 46 -6.68 2.22 11.35
N ILE A 47 -7.00 1.16 10.60
CA ILE A 47 -6.43 0.92 9.27
C ILE A 47 -7.52 1.03 8.22
N LEU A 48 -7.28 1.86 7.21
CA LEU A 48 -8.14 2.13 6.07
C LEU A 48 -7.49 1.66 4.76
N PRO A 49 -8.29 1.47 3.69
CA PRO A 49 -7.78 0.96 2.44
C PRO A 49 -6.95 1.97 1.64
N GLU A 50 -6.35 1.46 0.54
CA GLU A 50 -5.66 2.22 -0.51
C GLU A 50 -6.59 3.24 -1.15
N GLY A 51 -6.03 4.42 -1.46
CA GLY A 51 -6.71 5.47 -2.20
C GLY A 51 -7.99 5.96 -1.53
N TYR A 52 -8.06 6.03 -0.21
CA TYR A 52 -9.24 6.51 0.50
C TYR A 52 -9.40 8.03 0.35
N PHE A 53 -8.32 8.80 0.55
CA PHE A 53 -8.30 10.25 0.35
C PHE A 53 -7.78 10.59 -1.04
N ASP A 54 -8.67 10.55 -2.03
CA ASP A 54 -8.35 10.80 -3.44
C ASP A 54 -9.17 11.95 -4.04
N SER A 55 -9.75 12.81 -3.22
CA SER A 55 -10.51 13.96 -3.71
C SER A 55 -9.60 14.94 -4.45
N GLY A 56 -9.97 15.34 -5.66
CA GLY A 56 -9.17 16.21 -6.52
C GLY A 56 -7.80 15.60 -6.86
N LEU A 57 -6.72 16.31 -6.57
CA LEU A 57 -5.35 15.83 -6.73
C LEU A 57 -4.88 15.02 -5.50
N GLY A 58 -5.71 14.87 -4.46
CA GLY A 58 -5.35 14.20 -3.23
C GLY A 58 -4.70 15.13 -2.19
N ILE A 59 -3.73 14.62 -1.44
CA ILE A 59 -3.06 15.33 -0.35
C ILE A 59 -1.83 16.09 -0.88
N ASP A 60 -1.80 17.40 -0.65
CA ASP A 60 -0.64 18.24 -0.96
C ASP A 60 0.49 17.99 0.07
N LEU A 61 1.60 17.40 -0.39
CA LEU A 61 2.75 17.09 0.47
C LEU A 61 3.48 18.33 0.98
N ASN A 62 3.36 19.47 0.29
CA ASN A 62 3.99 20.72 0.73
C ASN A 62 3.23 21.37 1.89
N PHE A 63 1.94 21.07 2.06
CA PHE A 63 1.05 21.72 3.03
C PHE A 63 0.30 20.74 3.94
N ILE A 64 0.66 19.45 3.94
CA ILE A 64 -0.08 18.41 4.69
C ILE A 64 -0.26 18.78 6.17
N ASN A 65 0.79 19.24 6.85
CA ASN A 65 0.77 19.55 8.27
C ASN A 65 -0.09 20.78 8.62
N ASN A 66 -0.37 21.65 7.64
CA ASN A 66 -1.19 22.86 7.79
C ASN A 66 -2.57 22.71 7.13
N SER A 67 -2.95 21.50 6.70
CA SER A 67 -4.23 21.25 6.00
C SER A 67 -5.40 21.17 6.98
N LYS A 68 -6.61 21.52 6.49
CA LYS A 68 -7.87 21.35 7.24
C LYS A 68 -8.11 19.87 7.59
N LEU A 69 -7.77 18.96 6.66
CA LEU A 69 -7.86 17.52 6.89
C LEU A 69 -7.01 17.10 8.08
N LYS A 70 -5.72 17.51 8.11
CA LYS A 70 -4.81 17.18 9.23
C LYS A 70 -5.34 17.68 10.56
N SER A 71 -5.83 18.93 10.61
CA SER A 71 -6.41 19.51 11.82
C SER A 71 -7.61 18.69 12.34
N ARG A 72 -8.48 18.18 11.45
CA ARG A 72 -9.60 17.31 11.83
C ARG A 72 -9.14 15.94 12.32
N ILE A 73 -8.16 15.35 11.64
CA ILE A 73 -7.55 14.09 12.05
C ILE A 73 -6.94 14.23 13.44
N ASP A 74 -6.18 15.29 13.72
CA ASP A 74 -5.57 15.54 15.02
C ASP A 74 -6.63 15.68 16.13
N LYS A 75 -7.69 16.44 15.87
CA LYS A 75 -8.80 16.58 16.82
C LYS A 75 -9.45 15.23 17.17
N PHE A 76 -9.56 14.33 16.20
CA PHE A 76 -10.09 12.99 16.44
C PHE A 76 -9.09 12.13 17.20
N LEU A 77 -7.83 12.07 16.77
CA LEU A 77 -6.80 11.26 17.40
C LEU A 77 -6.51 11.68 18.84
N ASN A 78 -6.64 12.96 19.16
CA ASN A 78 -6.48 13.49 20.52
C ASN A 78 -7.52 12.99 21.53
N GLN A 79 -8.61 12.36 21.05
CA GLN A 79 -9.59 11.70 21.93
C GLN A 79 -9.10 10.33 22.41
N TYR A 80 -8.05 9.78 21.81
CA TYR A 80 -7.49 8.46 22.10
C TYR A 80 -6.03 8.57 22.53
N LYS A 81 -5.63 7.76 23.49
CA LYS A 81 -4.31 7.88 24.12
C LYS A 81 -3.14 7.67 23.15
N ASN A 82 -3.23 6.68 22.27
CA ASN A 82 -2.13 6.28 21.38
C ASN A 82 -2.65 5.66 20.07
N LEU A 83 -3.74 6.21 19.54
CA LEU A 83 -4.30 5.75 18.27
C LEU A 83 -3.49 6.30 17.10
N ASN A 84 -3.13 5.43 16.17
CA ASN A 84 -2.53 5.76 14.89
C ASN A 84 -3.54 5.47 13.78
N LEU A 85 -3.72 6.39 12.85
CA LEU A 85 -4.54 6.21 11.65
C LEU A 85 -3.62 5.87 10.48
N VAL A 86 -3.76 4.67 9.90
CA VAL A 86 -3.08 4.30 8.64
C VAL A 86 -4.10 4.31 7.52
N VAL A 87 -3.81 5.07 6.46
CA VAL A 87 -4.76 5.29 5.35
C VAL A 87 -4.03 5.46 4.02
N GLY A 88 -4.62 4.94 2.95
CA GLY A 88 -4.15 5.18 1.59
C GLY A 88 -4.73 6.47 1.02
N ALA A 89 -3.93 7.20 0.27
CA ALA A 89 -4.33 8.43 -0.40
C ALA A 89 -3.58 8.64 -1.71
N GLN A 90 -4.20 9.32 -2.65
CA GLN A 90 -3.45 10.01 -3.67
C GLN A 90 -2.76 11.22 -3.03
N SER A 91 -1.51 11.47 -3.38
CA SER A 91 -0.79 12.65 -2.93
C SER A 91 -0.03 13.29 -4.09
N TYR A 92 0.32 14.54 -3.93
CA TYR A 92 1.06 15.26 -4.95
C TYR A 92 2.08 16.22 -4.34
N LYS A 93 3.12 16.52 -5.13
CA LYS A 93 4.10 17.54 -4.80
C LYS A 93 4.22 18.51 -5.97
N ILE A 94 4.01 19.79 -5.69
CA ILE A 94 4.19 20.87 -6.67
C ILE A 94 5.62 21.38 -6.55
N TYR A 95 6.25 21.57 -7.70
CA TYR A 95 7.57 22.17 -7.85
C TYR A 95 7.46 23.52 -8.54
N PRO A 96 8.38 24.45 -8.28
CA PRO A 96 8.43 25.73 -8.97
C PRO A 96 8.53 25.57 -10.49
N GLU A 97 8.20 26.64 -11.21
CA GLU A 97 8.44 26.71 -12.65
C GLU A 97 9.93 26.49 -12.98
N SER A 98 10.19 25.65 -13.96
CA SER A 98 11.54 25.39 -14.48
C SER A 98 11.46 24.89 -15.92
N LYS A 99 12.57 25.10 -16.67
CA LYS A 99 12.68 24.65 -18.05
C LYS A 99 12.66 23.11 -18.15
N ASN A 100 13.31 22.43 -17.22
CA ASN A 100 13.43 20.97 -17.18
C ASN A 100 12.54 20.39 -16.08
N PRO A 101 11.96 19.17 -16.27
CA PRO A 101 11.22 18.48 -15.23
C PRO A 101 12.15 18.16 -14.03
N PRO A 102 11.70 18.40 -12.78
CA PRO A 102 12.48 18.11 -11.58
C PRO A 102 12.68 16.60 -11.34
N THR A 103 11.80 15.78 -11.87
CA THR A 103 11.87 14.31 -11.82
C THR A 103 11.47 13.70 -13.16
N ASN A 104 11.76 12.42 -13.36
CA ASN A 104 11.36 11.69 -14.58
C ASN A 104 9.83 11.44 -14.65
N THR A 105 9.10 11.70 -13.57
CA THR A 105 7.66 11.46 -13.46
C THR A 105 6.86 12.75 -13.38
N SER A 106 7.54 13.91 -13.32
CA SER A 106 6.88 15.20 -13.23
C SER A 106 6.12 15.56 -14.50
N ASN A 107 4.90 16.02 -14.30
CA ASN A 107 4.04 16.52 -15.36
C ASN A 107 3.98 18.06 -15.28
N ARG A 108 4.05 18.74 -16.43
CA ARG A 108 3.93 20.19 -16.50
C ARG A 108 2.45 20.58 -16.41
N ILE A 109 2.12 21.51 -15.54
CA ILE A 109 0.77 22.08 -15.44
C ILE A 109 0.65 23.41 -16.19
N SER A 110 -0.58 23.89 -16.37
CA SER A 110 -0.89 25.02 -17.27
C SER A 110 -0.21 26.33 -16.90
N ASP A 111 0.15 26.54 -15.64
CA ASP A 111 0.83 27.72 -15.12
C ASP A 111 2.36 27.64 -15.17
N GLY A 112 2.92 26.62 -15.85
CA GLY A 112 4.36 26.43 -16.03
C GLY A 112 5.06 25.67 -14.91
N ARG A 113 4.40 25.43 -13.78
CA ARG A 113 4.92 24.60 -12.68
C ARG A 113 4.89 23.13 -13.03
N TRP A 114 5.54 22.32 -12.18
CA TRP A 114 5.58 20.88 -12.31
C TRP A 114 4.89 20.20 -11.15
N VAL A 115 4.30 19.02 -11.39
CA VAL A 115 3.65 18.21 -10.37
C VAL A 115 4.03 16.74 -10.51
N ASP A 116 4.41 16.12 -9.39
CA ASP A 116 4.43 14.67 -9.25
C ASP A 116 3.19 14.21 -8.49
N ILE A 117 2.60 13.12 -8.96
CA ILE A 117 1.43 12.48 -8.36
C ILE A 117 1.84 11.09 -7.88
N TYR A 118 1.45 10.74 -6.65
CA TYR A 118 1.82 9.48 -6.01
C TYR A 118 0.57 8.74 -5.51
N ASN A 119 0.67 7.41 -5.50
CA ASN A 119 -0.19 6.56 -4.68
C ASN A 119 0.55 6.33 -3.35
N SER A 120 -0.05 6.71 -2.23
CA SER A 120 0.67 6.80 -0.96
C SER A 120 -0.08 6.15 0.19
N ALA A 121 0.66 5.64 1.15
CA ALA A 121 0.18 5.33 2.48
C ALA A 121 0.61 6.44 3.44
N PHE A 122 -0.26 6.82 4.37
CA PHE A 122 0.00 7.78 5.43
C PHE A 122 -0.22 7.14 6.79
N GLN A 123 0.60 7.51 7.76
CA GLN A 123 0.30 7.33 9.18
C GLN A 123 0.17 8.70 9.84
N PHE A 124 -1.00 8.95 10.42
CA PHE A 124 -1.26 10.07 11.29
C PHE A 124 -1.30 9.59 12.73
N SER A 125 -0.65 10.32 13.61
CA SER A 125 -0.62 10.06 15.04
C SER A 125 -0.72 11.40 15.81
N ASN A 126 -0.84 11.32 17.14
CA ASN A 126 -0.83 12.52 17.98
C ASN A 126 0.54 13.23 18.00
N ASP A 127 1.51 12.75 17.23
CA ASP A 127 2.76 13.43 16.95
C ASP A 127 2.54 14.47 15.86
N ASN A 128 3.27 15.55 15.90
CA ASN A 128 3.07 16.67 14.97
C ASN A 128 3.44 16.33 13.52
N GLU A 129 4.19 15.26 13.28
CA GLU A 129 4.65 14.89 11.94
C GLU A 129 3.88 13.68 11.39
N SER A 130 3.33 13.86 10.20
CA SER A 130 2.73 12.78 9.43
C SER A 130 3.82 11.96 8.77
N GLN A 131 3.76 10.63 8.89
CA GLN A 131 4.63 9.72 8.15
C GLN A 131 3.94 9.29 6.86
N PHE A 132 4.69 9.16 5.78
CA PHE A 132 4.16 8.68 4.51
C PHE A 132 5.16 7.81 3.74
N TYR A 133 4.61 7.00 2.84
CA TYR A 133 5.34 6.13 1.94
C TYR A 133 4.67 6.15 0.57
N HIS A 134 5.43 6.30 -0.50
CA HIS A 134 4.91 6.25 -1.87
C HIS A 134 5.09 4.86 -2.46
N LYS A 135 4.04 4.36 -3.10
CA LYS A 135 4.01 3.05 -3.76
C LYS A 135 5.20 2.87 -4.71
N SER A 136 5.95 1.79 -4.52
CA SER A 136 7.14 1.46 -5.31
C SER A 136 6.84 0.56 -6.50
N LYS A 137 5.82 -0.32 -6.38
CA LYS A 137 5.45 -1.29 -7.41
C LYS A 137 4.09 -0.94 -7.99
N LEU A 138 4.12 -0.19 -9.08
CA LEU A 138 2.93 0.24 -9.80
C LEU A 138 2.33 -0.90 -10.61
N VAL A 139 1.00 -0.88 -10.78
CA VAL A 139 0.28 -1.83 -11.63
C VAL A 139 0.49 -1.44 -13.10
N VAL A 140 1.07 -2.36 -13.86
CA VAL A 140 1.30 -2.17 -15.28
C VAL A 140 -0.04 -2.05 -16.03
N GLY A 141 -0.13 -1.06 -16.90
CA GLY A 141 -1.34 -0.78 -17.68
C GLY A 141 -2.34 0.16 -16.98
N VAL A 142 -2.34 0.22 -15.63
CA VAL A 142 -3.27 1.05 -14.85
C VAL A 142 -2.56 2.27 -14.26
N GLU A 143 -1.47 2.06 -13.55
CA GLU A 143 -0.70 3.13 -12.88
C GLU A 143 0.58 3.51 -13.63
N PHE A 144 1.05 2.64 -14.50
CA PHE A 144 2.27 2.81 -15.28
C PHE A 144 2.15 2.13 -16.64
N MET A 145 2.47 2.85 -17.72
CA MET A 145 2.55 2.31 -19.07
C MET A 145 4.02 2.15 -19.50
N PRO A 146 4.53 0.92 -19.65
CA PRO A 146 5.85 0.70 -20.18
C PRO A 146 5.88 1.15 -21.65
N TYR A 147 7.00 1.71 -22.08
CA TYR A 147 7.18 2.19 -23.48
C TYR A 147 6.04 3.13 -23.94
N LYS A 148 5.58 4.04 -23.07
CA LYS A 148 4.45 4.94 -23.28
C LYS A 148 4.41 5.53 -24.69
N LYS A 149 5.52 6.12 -25.18
CA LYS A 149 5.61 6.75 -26.50
C LYS A 149 5.28 5.81 -27.67
N LEU A 150 5.49 4.49 -27.48
CA LEU A 150 5.24 3.48 -28.53
C LEU A 150 3.82 2.90 -28.41
N LEU A 151 3.32 2.68 -27.20
CA LEU A 151 2.08 1.95 -26.95
C LEU A 151 0.86 2.87 -26.84
N GLU A 152 1.01 4.10 -26.33
CA GLU A 152 -0.09 5.05 -26.16
C GLU A 152 -0.92 5.30 -27.44
N PRO A 153 -0.32 5.46 -28.66
CA PRO A 153 -1.09 5.63 -29.87
C PRO A 153 -1.93 4.41 -30.28
N ILE A 154 -1.56 3.21 -29.77
CA ILE A 154 -2.18 1.93 -30.18
C ILE A 154 -3.27 1.51 -29.22
N ILE A 155 -3.04 1.66 -27.90
CA ILE A 155 -3.90 1.10 -26.84
C ILE A 155 -4.31 2.12 -25.76
N GLY A 156 -4.00 3.42 -25.96
CA GLY A 156 -4.21 4.44 -24.94
C GLY A 156 -5.67 4.57 -24.50
N GLU A 157 -6.62 4.60 -25.44
CA GLU A 157 -8.05 4.67 -25.14
C GLU A 157 -8.54 3.43 -24.39
N PHE A 158 -8.10 2.24 -24.80
CA PHE A 158 -8.45 0.97 -24.13
C PHE A 158 -8.00 0.93 -22.68
N LEU A 159 -6.83 1.51 -22.35
CA LEU A 159 -6.33 1.54 -20.97
C LEU A 159 -7.08 2.54 -20.09
N LEU A 160 -7.60 3.61 -20.66
CA LEU A 160 -8.46 4.58 -19.93
C LEU A 160 -9.77 3.94 -19.49
N ASP A 161 -10.34 3.06 -20.29
CA ASP A 161 -11.58 2.32 -19.96
C ASP A 161 -11.41 1.39 -18.75
N PHE A 162 -10.18 0.95 -18.46
CA PHE A 162 -9.86 0.16 -17.26
C PHE A 162 -9.46 1.03 -16.04
N GLY A 163 -9.73 2.33 -16.05
CA GLY A 163 -9.38 3.24 -14.96
C GLY A 163 -7.89 3.60 -14.91
N GLY A 164 -7.16 3.37 -15.99
CA GLY A 164 -5.77 3.79 -16.14
C GLY A 164 -5.62 5.31 -16.15
N THR A 165 -4.47 5.81 -15.73
CA THR A 165 -4.13 7.23 -15.81
C THR A 165 -3.10 7.48 -16.91
N ILE A 166 -3.28 8.55 -17.68
CA ILE A 166 -2.29 9.01 -18.68
C ILE A 166 -1.05 9.58 -17.97
N ALA A 167 -1.21 10.10 -16.76
CA ALA A 167 -0.11 10.64 -15.95
C ALA A 167 0.73 9.53 -15.35
N THR A 168 2.04 9.57 -15.58
CA THR A 168 2.99 8.68 -14.91
C THR A 168 3.02 9.01 -13.42
N ARG A 169 2.77 8.04 -12.55
CA ARG A 169 2.87 8.21 -11.10
C ARG A 169 4.34 8.15 -10.67
N GLY A 170 4.69 8.98 -9.68
CA GLY A 170 5.97 8.89 -9.01
C GLY A 170 6.06 7.63 -8.14
N ILE A 171 7.27 7.14 -7.93
CA ILE A 171 7.57 5.98 -7.11
C ILE A 171 8.62 6.31 -6.05
N GLN A 172 8.63 5.54 -4.97
CA GLN A 172 9.70 5.56 -3.97
C GLN A 172 10.57 4.29 -4.11
N ASN A 173 11.88 4.46 -4.17
CA ASN A 173 12.80 3.34 -4.44
C ASN A 173 13.17 2.52 -3.19
N TYR A 174 12.89 3.02 -2.00
CA TYR A 174 13.22 2.38 -0.72
C TYR A 174 11.95 2.16 0.12
N ARG A 175 12.00 1.19 1.06
CA ARG A 175 10.88 0.84 1.96
C ARG A 175 10.97 1.68 3.22
N THR A 176 9.87 2.35 3.55
CA THR A 176 9.73 3.13 4.77
C THR A 176 8.74 2.43 5.68
N ASN A 177 9.18 2.02 6.86
CA ASN A 177 8.29 1.60 7.93
C ASN A 177 7.70 2.82 8.63
N PHE A 178 6.49 2.65 9.17
CA PHE A 178 5.91 3.63 10.08
C PHE A 178 6.20 3.24 11.53
N ASN A 179 6.51 4.24 12.34
CA ASN A 179 6.81 4.05 13.76
C ASN A 179 5.80 4.82 14.62
N SER A 180 5.28 4.17 15.66
CA SER A 180 4.41 4.83 16.65
C SER A 180 5.22 5.30 17.86
N LYS A 181 4.62 6.18 18.69
CA LYS A 181 5.19 6.61 20.00
C LYS A 181 5.57 5.45 20.91
N GLU A 182 4.85 4.32 20.81
CA GLU A 182 5.13 3.13 21.62
C GLU A 182 6.19 2.21 20.99
N ASN A 183 6.94 2.70 19.99
CA ASN A 183 7.95 1.96 19.23
C ASN A 183 7.37 0.69 18.57
N ILE A 184 6.13 0.78 18.08
CA ILE A 184 5.53 -0.25 17.25
C ILE A 184 5.83 0.11 15.79
N ILE A 185 6.55 -0.79 15.11
CA ILE A 185 6.99 -0.59 13.74
C ILE A 185 6.12 -1.41 12.80
N VAL A 186 5.42 -0.75 11.88
CA VAL A 186 4.53 -1.38 10.91
C VAL A 186 4.99 -1.13 9.47
N ALA A 187 4.81 -2.11 8.61
CA ALA A 187 5.13 -2.03 7.19
C ALA A 187 3.89 -1.59 6.40
N PRO A 188 3.86 -0.40 5.79
CA PRO A 188 2.76 0.01 4.92
C PRO A 188 2.95 -0.56 3.50
N ILE A 189 2.25 -1.64 3.19
CA ILE A 189 2.31 -2.32 1.90
C ILE A 189 1.09 -1.93 1.09
N ILE A 190 1.28 -1.37 -0.10
CA ILE A 190 0.18 -0.88 -0.93
C ILE A 190 -0.16 -1.90 -2.02
N CYS A 191 -1.30 -2.59 -1.84
CA CYS A 191 -1.98 -3.42 -2.85
C CYS A 191 -1.06 -4.42 -3.57
N TYR A 192 -0.77 -4.15 -4.84
CA TYR A 192 0.05 -4.95 -5.74
C TYR A 192 1.47 -5.23 -5.21
N GLU A 193 1.99 -4.40 -4.33
CA GLU A 193 3.29 -4.64 -3.69
C GLU A 193 3.33 -5.95 -2.89
N SER A 194 2.18 -6.39 -2.38
CA SER A 194 2.05 -7.62 -1.60
C SER A 194 2.35 -8.90 -2.39
N ILE A 195 2.35 -8.86 -3.72
CA ILE A 195 2.68 -10.03 -4.54
C ILE A 195 4.19 -10.32 -4.57
N TYR A 196 5.03 -9.32 -4.30
CA TYR A 196 6.49 -9.44 -4.38
C TYR A 196 7.11 -9.84 -3.04
N GLY A 197 7.41 -11.14 -2.85
CA GLY A 197 7.96 -11.67 -1.59
C GLY A 197 9.25 -10.98 -1.15
N SER A 198 10.26 -10.91 -2.00
CA SER A 198 11.54 -10.27 -1.68
C SER A 198 11.41 -8.78 -1.38
N PHE A 199 10.44 -8.09 -1.99
CA PHE A 199 10.14 -6.70 -1.72
C PHE A 199 9.61 -6.51 -0.29
N VAL A 200 8.69 -7.36 0.15
CA VAL A 200 8.10 -7.29 1.50
C VAL A 200 9.12 -7.65 2.59
N THR A 201 10.07 -8.53 2.31
CA THR A 201 11.12 -8.89 3.29
C THR A 201 12.00 -7.70 3.71
N GLU A 202 12.12 -6.67 2.86
CA GLU A 202 12.92 -5.50 3.19
C GLU A 202 12.30 -4.69 4.34
N TYR A 203 10.98 -4.53 4.39
CA TYR A 203 10.31 -3.93 5.54
C TYR A 203 10.63 -4.67 6.85
N VAL A 204 10.65 -6.01 6.79
CA VAL A 204 10.93 -6.85 7.96
C VAL A 204 12.40 -6.75 8.37
N ARG A 205 13.33 -6.71 7.42
CA ARG A 205 14.76 -6.44 7.71
C ARG A 205 14.97 -5.07 8.35
N ASN A 206 14.13 -4.09 7.96
CA ASN A 206 14.13 -2.74 8.53
C ASN A 206 13.32 -2.64 9.83
N GLY A 207 12.97 -3.78 10.46
CA GLY A 207 12.40 -3.85 11.80
C GLY A 207 10.87 -3.93 11.89
N ALA A 208 10.13 -4.07 10.79
CA ALA A 208 8.67 -4.19 10.85
C ALA A 208 8.24 -5.40 11.71
N GLN A 209 7.34 -5.14 12.65
CA GLN A 209 6.78 -6.11 13.59
C GLN A 209 5.43 -6.66 13.14
N LEU A 210 4.75 -5.90 12.30
CA LEU A 210 3.44 -6.17 11.71
C LEU A 210 3.43 -5.71 10.25
N LEU A 211 2.75 -6.43 9.38
CA LEU A 211 2.49 -6.00 8.01
C LEU A 211 1.09 -5.39 7.92
N VAL A 212 1.00 -4.17 7.44
CA VAL A 212 -0.25 -3.48 7.15
C VAL A 212 -0.42 -3.42 5.65
N ILE A 213 -1.39 -4.16 5.11
CA ILE A 213 -1.69 -4.16 3.67
C ILE A 213 -2.93 -3.32 3.45
N ILE A 214 -2.80 -2.28 2.66
CA ILE A 214 -3.91 -1.45 2.20
C ILE A 214 -4.17 -1.69 0.72
N SER A 215 -5.43 -1.90 0.32
CA SER A 215 -5.77 -2.30 -1.04
C SER A 215 -7.09 -1.70 -1.52
N ASN A 216 -7.22 -1.50 -2.82
CA ASN A 216 -8.50 -1.20 -3.45
C ASN A 216 -8.80 -2.27 -4.50
N ASP A 217 -9.43 -3.36 -4.06
CA ASP A 217 -9.72 -4.51 -4.91
C ASP A 217 -10.97 -4.31 -5.79
N ALA A 218 -11.65 -3.17 -5.71
CA ALA A 218 -12.88 -2.89 -6.46
C ALA A 218 -12.69 -3.01 -7.97
N TRP A 219 -11.49 -2.67 -8.47
CA TRP A 219 -11.12 -2.76 -9.89
C TRP A 219 -11.20 -4.17 -10.48
N TRP A 220 -11.09 -5.19 -9.63
CA TRP A 220 -11.13 -6.59 -10.07
C TRP A 220 -12.56 -7.15 -10.18
N GLY A 221 -13.57 -6.44 -9.65
CA GLY A 221 -14.90 -6.99 -9.50
C GLY A 221 -14.93 -8.25 -8.62
N ASP A 222 -16.02 -9.00 -8.61
CA ASP A 222 -16.10 -10.29 -7.90
C ASP A 222 -15.47 -11.42 -8.75
N THR A 223 -14.17 -11.32 -8.96
CA THR A 223 -13.38 -12.29 -9.73
C THR A 223 -12.33 -12.96 -8.84
N GLU A 224 -11.53 -13.87 -9.40
CA GLU A 224 -10.42 -14.49 -8.68
C GLU A 224 -9.30 -13.51 -8.31
N GLY A 225 -9.23 -12.32 -8.94
CA GLY A 225 -8.15 -11.35 -8.70
C GLY A 225 -8.03 -10.92 -7.23
N HIS A 226 -9.13 -10.52 -6.59
CA HIS A 226 -9.11 -10.13 -5.19
C HIS A 226 -8.85 -11.30 -4.23
N ARG A 227 -9.26 -12.53 -4.60
CA ARG A 227 -8.97 -13.75 -3.82
C ARG A 227 -7.50 -14.13 -3.91
N GLN A 228 -6.89 -13.97 -5.07
CA GLN A 228 -5.45 -14.17 -5.26
C GLN A 228 -4.63 -13.17 -4.45
N LEU A 229 -5.00 -11.88 -4.42
CA LEU A 229 -4.33 -10.87 -3.60
C LEU A 229 -4.38 -11.22 -2.10
N LEU A 230 -5.52 -11.73 -1.62
CA LEU A 230 -5.62 -12.26 -0.26
C LEU A 230 -4.70 -13.47 -0.04
N SER A 231 -4.61 -14.36 -1.02
CA SER A 231 -3.74 -15.54 -0.95
C SER A 231 -2.26 -15.16 -0.90
N TYR A 232 -1.83 -14.16 -1.67
CA TYR A 232 -0.49 -13.58 -1.57
C TYR A 232 -0.24 -12.98 -0.18
N SER A 233 -1.22 -12.30 0.41
CA SER A 233 -1.09 -11.79 1.78
C SER A 233 -0.80 -12.92 2.78
N LYS A 234 -1.45 -14.08 2.64
CA LYS A 234 -1.16 -15.26 3.48
C LYS A 234 0.28 -15.76 3.32
N LEU A 235 0.79 -15.79 2.08
CA LEU A 235 2.20 -16.14 1.82
C LEU A 235 3.16 -15.16 2.49
N ARG A 236 2.88 -13.86 2.42
CA ARG A 236 3.70 -12.82 3.10
C ARG A 236 3.75 -13.04 4.60
N ALA A 237 2.63 -13.42 5.22
CA ALA A 237 2.59 -13.75 6.65
C ALA A 237 3.52 -14.94 6.99
N ILE A 238 3.45 -16.02 6.21
CA ILE A 238 4.25 -17.23 6.40
C ILE A 238 5.74 -16.96 6.22
N GLU A 239 6.12 -16.35 5.10
CA GLU A 239 7.51 -16.06 4.74
C GLU A 239 8.23 -15.18 5.77
N ASN A 240 7.52 -14.21 6.29
CA ASN A 240 8.07 -13.22 7.20
C ASN A 240 7.81 -13.53 8.67
N ARG A 241 6.96 -14.52 8.99
CA ARG A 241 6.45 -14.78 10.35
C ARG A 241 5.90 -13.52 11.00
N ARG A 242 5.18 -12.71 10.24
CA ARG A 242 4.49 -11.52 10.69
C ARG A 242 2.99 -11.68 10.54
N ALA A 243 2.24 -11.25 11.54
CA ALA A 243 0.81 -11.09 11.38
C ALA A 243 0.52 -9.97 10.37
N ILE A 244 -0.66 -10.03 9.76
CA ILE A 244 -1.11 -9.04 8.78
C ILE A 244 -2.45 -8.46 9.20
N ALA A 245 -2.54 -7.13 9.14
CA ALA A 245 -3.78 -6.39 9.13
C ALA A 245 -4.01 -5.87 7.70
N ARG A 246 -4.99 -6.45 7.00
CA ARG A 246 -5.31 -6.11 5.60
C ARG A 246 -6.62 -5.35 5.55
N SER A 247 -6.58 -4.11 5.08
CA SER A 247 -7.76 -3.29 4.78
C SER A 247 -7.95 -3.18 3.27
N ALA A 248 -9.13 -3.50 2.80
CA ALA A 248 -9.55 -3.36 1.40
C ALA A 248 -10.80 -2.49 1.31
N ASN A 249 -10.97 -1.71 0.23
CA ASN A 249 -12.17 -0.89 0.06
C ASN A 249 -13.42 -1.77 -0.15
N THR A 250 -13.44 -2.53 -1.24
CA THR A 250 -14.55 -3.42 -1.61
C THR A 250 -14.17 -4.89 -1.51
N GLY A 251 -12.87 -5.19 -1.44
CA GLY A 251 -12.30 -6.53 -1.41
C GLY A 251 -12.53 -7.29 -0.11
N ILE A 252 -11.54 -8.08 0.30
CA ILE A 252 -11.60 -8.86 1.54
C ILE A 252 -10.63 -8.26 2.55
N SER A 253 -11.14 -7.52 3.53
CA SER A 253 -10.36 -7.10 4.68
C SER A 253 -10.21 -8.25 5.67
N SER A 254 -9.04 -8.38 6.30
CA SER A 254 -8.80 -9.53 7.17
C SER A 254 -7.64 -9.33 8.14
N PHE A 255 -7.71 -10.03 9.26
CA PHE A 255 -6.57 -10.34 10.11
C PHE A 255 -6.03 -11.73 9.75
N ILE A 256 -4.73 -11.82 9.54
CA ILE A 256 -4.02 -13.05 9.19
C ILE A 256 -2.91 -13.25 10.24
N ASP A 257 -2.84 -14.43 10.83
CA ASP A 257 -1.77 -14.75 11.78
C ASP A 257 -0.43 -15.00 11.06
N LYS A 258 0.64 -15.06 11.81
CA LYS A 258 2.00 -15.31 11.30
C LYS A 258 2.21 -16.67 10.62
N ASN A 259 1.24 -17.57 10.67
CA ASN A 259 1.23 -18.86 9.99
C ASN A 259 0.36 -18.85 8.73
N GLY A 260 -0.20 -17.68 8.36
CA GLY A 260 -1.04 -17.52 7.18
C GLY A 260 -2.50 -17.93 7.38
N LYS A 261 -2.94 -18.21 8.62
CA LYS A 261 -4.34 -18.50 8.93
C LYS A 261 -5.13 -17.19 9.05
N ILE A 262 -6.24 -17.09 8.35
CA ILE A 262 -7.18 -15.99 8.51
C ILE A 262 -7.86 -16.14 9.88
N ILE A 263 -7.72 -15.14 10.73
CA ILE A 263 -8.35 -15.06 12.06
C ILE A 263 -9.78 -14.57 11.92
N GLU A 264 -9.96 -13.49 11.17
CA GLU A 264 -11.25 -12.86 10.90
C GLU A 264 -11.22 -12.13 9.56
N LYS A 265 -12.37 -11.98 8.90
CA LYS A 265 -12.49 -11.26 7.63
C LYS A 265 -13.84 -10.61 7.42
N ILE A 266 -13.85 -9.52 6.67
CA ILE A 266 -15.03 -8.93 6.04
C ILE A 266 -15.08 -9.45 4.61
N ARG A 267 -16.26 -9.92 4.16
CA ARG A 267 -16.43 -10.46 2.80
C ARG A 267 -16.39 -9.36 1.74
N TYR A 268 -16.11 -9.76 0.51
CA TYR A 268 -16.19 -8.89 -0.66
C TYR A 268 -17.54 -8.16 -0.73
N ASN A 269 -17.50 -6.90 -1.17
CA ASN A 269 -18.67 -6.03 -1.35
C ASN A 269 -19.55 -5.91 -0.06
N ARG A 270 -18.90 -5.80 1.10
CA ARG A 270 -19.55 -5.53 2.40
C ARG A 270 -18.88 -4.36 3.08
N ASN A 271 -19.67 -3.48 3.67
CA ASN A 271 -19.19 -2.50 4.63
C ASN A 271 -19.02 -3.17 5.99
N GLY A 272 -18.01 -2.77 6.75
CA GLY A 272 -17.82 -3.26 8.11
C GLY A 272 -16.50 -2.85 8.74
N ILE A 273 -16.42 -3.14 10.04
CA ILE A 273 -15.23 -2.98 10.86
C ILE A 273 -14.97 -4.26 11.64
N ILE A 274 -13.74 -4.65 11.77
CA ILE A 274 -13.29 -5.76 12.61
C ILE A 274 -12.20 -5.26 13.55
N VAL A 275 -12.21 -5.74 14.79
CA VAL A 275 -11.24 -5.36 15.83
C VAL A 275 -10.66 -6.60 16.48
N ARG A 276 -9.32 -6.71 16.52
CA ARG A 276 -8.61 -7.85 17.12
C ARG A 276 -7.32 -7.45 17.81
N ASN A 277 -6.97 -8.21 18.83
CA ASN A 277 -5.62 -8.21 19.39
C ASN A 277 -4.71 -9.04 18.52
N ILE A 278 -3.61 -8.46 18.06
CA ILE A 278 -2.66 -9.04 17.12
C ILE A 278 -1.26 -9.03 17.72
N GLY A 279 -0.60 -10.19 17.68
CA GLY A 279 0.76 -10.36 18.20
C GLY A 279 1.81 -9.72 17.30
N LEU A 280 2.74 -8.99 17.91
CA LEU A 280 3.92 -8.44 17.27
C LEU A 280 5.08 -9.45 17.29
N GLU A 281 5.91 -9.46 16.24
CA GLU A 281 7.06 -10.37 16.15
C GLU A 281 8.31 -9.63 15.64
N ASN A 282 9.47 -9.90 16.28
CA ASN A 282 10.75 -9.28 15.92
C ASN A 282 11.71 -10.24 15.23
N LYS A 283 11.50 -11.56 15.37
CA LYS A 283 12.43 -12.56 14.82
C LYS A 283 12.42 -12.53 13.30
N ILE A 284 13.60 -12.49 12.70
CA ILE A 284 13.77 -12.52 11.25
C ILE A 284 13.85 -13.96 10.78
N THR A 285 13.05 -14.35 9.79
CA THR A 285 13.06 -15.66 9.18
C THR A 285 14.27 -15.83 8.26
N PHE A 286 14.62 -17.08 7.94
CA PHE A 286 15.66 -17.38 6.95
C PHE A 286 15.34 -16.73 5.59
N TYR A 287 14.09 -16.85 5.14
CA TYR A 287 13.65 -16.22 3.90
C TYR A 287 13.75 -14.69 3.97
N ALA A 288 13.30 -14.07 5.05
CA ALA A 288 13.39 -12.60 5.19
C ALA A 288 14.85 -12.13 5.19
N LYS A 289 15.80 -12.92 5.75
CA LYS A 289 17.22 -12.61 5.78
C LYS A 289 17.90 -12.74 4.43
N TYR A 290 17.65 -13.84 3.72
CA TYR A 290 18.38 -14.20 2.50
C TYR A 290 17.59 -14.00 1.20
N GLY A 291 16.28 -13.69 1.29
CA GLY A 291 15.39 -13.53 0.15
C GLY A 291 15.11 -14.85 -0.57
N ASP A 292 14.80 -14.79 -1.84
CA ASP A 292 14.50 -15.96 -2.67
C ASP A 292 15.79 -16.71 -3.06
N TYR A 293 16.35 -17.41 -2.07
CA TYR A 293 17.58 -18.19 -2.26
C TYR A 293 17.35 -19.43 -3.13
N ILE A 294 16.15 -20.00 -3.12
CA ILE A 294 15.81 -21.17 -3.94
C ILE A 294 15.89 -20.82 -5.43
N ALA A 295 15.26 -19.71 -5.83
CA ALA A 295 15.33 -19.25 -7.22
C ALA A 295 16.77 -18.92 -7.65
N ARG A 296 17.58 -18.34 -6.76
CA ARG A 296 19.00 -18.07 -7.06
C ARG A 296 19.81 -19.35 -7.27
N ILE A 297 19.59 -20.37 -6.44
CA ILE A 297 20.23 -21.68 -6.60
C ILE A 297 19.74 -22.32 -7.90
N ALA A 298 18.44 -22.34 -8.16
CA ALA A 298 17.88 -22.88 -9.40
C ALA A 298 18.43 -22.19 -10.65
N LEU A 299 18.55 -20.86 -10.62
CA LEU A 299 19.16 -20.09 -11.72
C LEU A 299 20.64 -20.47 -11.94
N LEU A 300 21.43 -20.60 -10.85
CA LEU A 300 22.82 -21.03 -10.93
C LEU A 300 22.92 -22.43 -11.55
N MET A 301 22.11 -23.36 -11.09
CA MET A 301 22.06 -24.73 -11.65
C MET A 301 21.66 -24.73 -13.12
N PHE A 302 20.71 -23.91 -13.52
CA PHE A 302 20.31 -23.74 -14.91
C PHE A 302 21.47 -23.23 -15.76
N ILE A 303 22.16 -22.17 -15.33
CA ILE A 303 23.33 -21.62 -16.05
C ILE A 303 24.43 -22.69 -16.19
N LEU A 304 24.76 -23.43 -15.15
CA LEU A 304 25.76 -24.49 -15.20
C LEU A 304 25.38 -25.59 -16.20
N ASN A 305 24.10 -25.98 -16.23
CA ASN A 305 23.62 -26.96 -17.22
C ASN A 305 23.75 -26.43 -18.68
N VAL A 306 23.38 -25.18 -18.91
CA VAL A 306 23.52 -24.55 -20.24
C VAL A 306 25.00 -24.52 -20.68
N LEU A 307 25.92 -24.13 -19.79
CA LEU A 307 27.35 -24.12 -20.04
C LEU A 307 27.91 -25.52 -20.37
N PHE A 308 27.45 -26.53 -19.62
CA PHE A 308 27.82 -27.93 -19.81
C PHE A 308 27.34 -28.43 -21.18
N LEU A 309 26.11 -28.14 -21.57
CA LEU A 309 25.58 -28.51 -22.89
C LEU A 309 26.32 -27.81 -24.01
N PHE A 310 26.63 -26.53 -23.86
CA PHE A 310 27.37 -25.75 -24.83
C PHE A 310 28.81 -26.29 -25.02
N LYS A 311 29.50 -26.60 -23.92
CA LYS A 311 30.81 -27.27 -23.98
C LYS A 311 30.76 -28.58 -24.76
N ASN A 312 29.77 -29.45 -24.48
CA ASN A 312 29.62 -30.73 -25.17
C ASN A 312 29.30 -30.58 -26.64
N PHE A 313 28.57 -29.53 -27.03
CA PHE A 313 28.29 -29.18 -28.43
C PHE A 313 29.57 -28.76 -29.15
N LEU A 314 30.43 -27.97 -28.52
CA LEU A 314 31.72 -27.54 -29.13
C LEU A 314 32.73 -28.68 -29.29
N ILE A 315 32.74 -29.65 -28.36
CA ILE A 315 33.68 -30.80 -28.41
C ILE A 315 33.25 -31.83 -29.45
N LYS A 316 31.96 -31.89 -29.84
CA LYS A 316 31.44 -32.80 -30.87
C LYS A 316 31.60 -32.27 -32.29
N LYS A 317 32.05 -31.04 -32.48
CA LYS A 317 32.49 -30.45 -33.73
C LYS A 317 34.00 -30.56 -33.87
#